data_b42cd2c21d9b00ae046b038fc50680e0
#
_entry.id   b42cd2c21d9b00ae046b038fc50680e0
#
_cell.length_a   1.000
_cell.length_b   1.000
_cell.length_c   1.000
_cell.angle_alpha   90.00
_cell.angle_beta   90.00
_cell.angle_gamma   90.00
#
_symmetry.space_group_name_H-M   'P 1'
#
loop_
_entity.id
_entity.type
_entity.pdbx_description
1 polymer ?
#
loop_
_entity_poly.entity_id
_entity_poly.type
_entity_poly.pdbx_seq_one_letter_code
_entity_poly.pdbx_strand_id
1 'polypeptide(L)'
;MFRTVPLFVHWVDVAHWYMGADAPSRATANGLRAILTQRQTPDTMSAALSYPGNALVEFDSALLGYIEGGGLMIRGPKAAMRIWRGGYSIYPELRGYSERPEPSNPIEEVKSKGDGTLDHMRNFLDCVRSRNKPNAAIEIGVSAARAGHVANLALRGSGVWTA
;
A
#
# COMPACT_ATOMS: atom_id res chain seq x y z
N MET A 1 -0.73 -20.85 0.00
CA MET A 1 -0.84 -19.66 -0.87
C MET A 1 -0.82 -18.42 0.01
N PHE A 2 0.14 -17.55 -0.17
CA PHE A 2 0.38 -16.38 0.68
C PHE A 2 -0.68 -15.32 0.43
N ARG A 3 -1.63 -15.10 1.34
CA ARG A 3 -2.68 -14.07 1.16
C ARG A 3 -2.25 -12.67 1.61
N THR A 4 -1.18 -12.54 2.39
CA THR A 4 -0.76 -11.25 2.94
C THR A 4 -0.01 -10.40 1.90
N VAL A 5 0.93 -11.00 1.18
CA VAL A 5 1.68 -10.31 0.10
C VAL A 5 0.76 -9.82 -1.03
N PRO A 6 -0.22 -10.61 -1.52
CA PRO A 6 -1.14 -10.12 -2.55
C PRO A 6 -1.94 -8.88 -2.17
N LEU A 7 -2.31 -8.71 -0.90
CA LEU A 7 -3.02 -7.50 -0.45
C LEU A 7 -2.09 -6.31 -0.37
N PHE A 8 -0.85 -6.51 0.06
CA PHE A 8 0.15 -5.47 0.13
C PHE A 8 0.49 -4.87 -1.23
N VAL A 9 0.64 -5.69 -2.28
CA VAL A 9 1.02 -5.20 -3.61
C VAL A 9 0.01 -4.23 -4.20
N HIS A 10 -1.27 -4.33 -3.87
CA HIS A 10 -2.28 -3.36 -4.31
C HIS A 10 -2.05 -1.95 -3.74
N TRP A 11 -1.71 -1.87 -2.46
CA TRP A 11 -1.55 -0.58 -1.79
C TRP A 11 -0.15 0.01 -1.97
N VAL A 12 0.88 -0.83 -2.04
CA VAL A 12 2.23 -0.35 -2.34
C VAL A 12 2.36 0.17 -3.78
N ASP A 13 1.60 -0.39 -4.71
CA ASP A 13 1.51 0.14 -6.08
C ASP A 13 1.02 1.59 -6.07
N VAL A 14 -0.07 1.87 -5.36
CA VAL A 14 -0.57 3.24 -5.18
C VAL A 14 0.46 4.13 -4.48
N ALA A 15 1.14 3.61 -3.44
CA ALA A 15 2.21 4.35 -2.77
C ALA A 15 3.35 4.72 -3.73
N HIS A 16 3.76 3.79 -4.60
CA HIS A 16 4.79 4.03 -5.63
C HIS A 16 4.39 5.15 -6.59
N TRP A 17 3.12 5.24 -7.00
CA TRP A 17 2.65 6.34 -7.85
C TRP A 17 2.89 7.71 -7.20
N TYR A 18 2.55 7.84 -5.91
CA TYR A 18 2.70 9.11 -5.19
C TYR A 18 4.15 9.44 -4.85
N MET A 19 4.98 8.42 -4.57
CA MET A 19 6.39 8.61 -4.24
C MET A 19 7.29 8.76 -5.46
N GLY A 20 6.86 8.31 -6.64
CA GLY A 20 7.74 8.18 -7.80
C GLY A 20 8.90 7.22 -7.57
N ALA A 21 8.69 6.16 -6.76
CA ALA A 21 9.72 5.21 -6.37
C ALA A 21 9.38 3.80 -6.85
N ASP A 22 10.43 2.99 -7.13
CA ASP A 22 10.26 1.66 -7.69
C ASP A 22 10.55 0.53 -6.72
N ALA A 23 11.49 0.72 -5.79
CA ALA A 23 11.93 -0.35 -4.89
C ALA A 23 12.44 0.18 -3.56
N PRO A 24 12.16 -0.54 -2.46
CA PRO A 24 12.75 -0.23 -1.17
C PRO A 24 14.24 -0.57 -1.15
N SER A 25 15.01 0.16 -0.36
CA SER A 25 16.42 -0.11 -0.05
C SER A 25 16.60 -0.95 1.21
N ARG A 26 15.61 -0.96 2.08
CA ARG A 26 15.60 -1.73 3.31
C ARG A 26 14.19 -2.13 3.69
N ALA A 27 14.04 -3.30 4.31
CA ALA A 27 12.79 -3.72 4.93
C ALA A 27 13.04 -4.35 6.29
N THR A 28 12.10 -4.15 7.20
CA THR A 28 11.94 -4.93 8.42
C THR A 28 10.55 -5.52 8.44
N ALA A 29 10.41 -6.74 8.95
CA ALA A 29 9.10 -7.38 9.03
C ALA A 29 9.05 -8.34 10.20
N ASN A 30 7.85 -8.44 10.79
CA ASN A 30 7.51 -9.41 11.80
C ASN A 30 6.09 -9.94 11.53
N GLY A 31 5.83 -11.17 11.94
CA GLY A 31 4.51 -11.75 11.75
C GLY A 31 4.34 -13.03 12.55
N LEU A 32 3.09 -13.33 12.88
CA LEU A 32 2.73 -14.48 13.67
C LEU A 32 1.42 -15.13 13.16
N ARG A 33 1.20 -16.34 13.58
CA ARG A 33 -0.05 -17.08 13.36
C ARG A 33 -0.87 -16.97 14.64
N ALA A 34 -1.66 -15.90 14.72
CA ALA A 34 -2.45 -15.59 15.92
C ALA A 34 -3.64 -16.54 16.10
N ILE A 35 -4.34 -16.83 15.01
CA ILE A 35 -5.60 -17.58 15.02
C ILE A 35 -5.57 -18.77 14.07
N LEU A 36 -5.05 -18.58 12.85
CA LEU A 36 -5.00 -19.63 11.83
C LEU A 36 -3.72 -20.49 11.97
N THR A 37 -3.54 -21.08 13.13
CA THR A 37 -2.31 -21.79 13.53
C THR A 37 -1.94 -22.97 12.64
N GLN A 38 -2.92 -23.57 11.93
CA GLN A 38 -2.70 -24.64 10.96
C GLN A 38 -2.09 -24.18 9.63
N ARG A 39 -2.00 -22.87 9.38
CA ARG A 39 -1.39 -22.33 8.17
C ARG A 39 0.13 -22.23 8.32
N GLN A 40 0.83 -22.29 7.21
CA GLN A 40 2.29 -22.07 7.18
C GLN A 40 2.67 -20.59 7.15
N THR A 41 1.72 -19.71 6.81
CA THR A 41 1.93 -18.28 6.66
C THR A 41 1.30 -17.51 7.81
N PRO A 42 1.91 -16.40 8.26
CA PRO A 42 1.30 -15.50 9.22
C PRO A 42 -0.10 -15.07 8.78
N ASP A 43 -0.99 -14.94 9.73
CA ASP A 43 -2.29 -14.30 9.58
C ASP A 43 -2.29 -12.85 10.06
N THR A 44 -1.27 -12.49 10.81
CA THR A 44 -1.01 -11.14 11.31
C THR A 44 0.44 -10.78 11.05
N MET A 45 0.70 -9.65 10.39
CA MET A 45 2.06 -9.20 10.12
C MET A 45 2.15 -7.68 10.03
N SER A 46 3.34 -7.18 10.33
CA SER A 46 3.73 -5.78 10.15
C SER A 46 5.06 -5.72 9.40
N ALA A 47 5.21 -4.74 8.51
CA ALA A 47 6.45 -4.50 7.79
C ALA A 47 6.68 -3.00 7.62
N ALA A 48 7.95 -2.58 7.65
CA ALA A 48 8.37 -1.22 7.34
C ALA A 48 9.45 -1.27 6.24
N LEU A 49 9.23 -0.49 5.18
CA LEU A 49 10.08 -0.45 4.00
C LEU A 49 10.61 0.97 3.81
N SER A 50 11.93 1.12 3.83
CA SER A 50 12.60 2.40 3.56
C SER A 50 12.90 2.54 2.07
N TYR A 51 12.63 3.72 1.54
CA TYR A 51 12.86 4.06 0.14
C TYR A 51 13.91 5.18 0.01
N PRO A 52 14.58 5.29 -1.14
CA PRO A 52 15.36 6.47 -1.47
C PRO A 52 14.50 7.74 -1.34
N GLY A 53 15.11 8.88 -1.00
CA GLY A 53 14.37 10.13 -0.83
C GLY A 53 13.67 10.30 0.52
N ASN A 54 14.08 9.55 1.55
CA ASN A 54 13.56 9.65 2.92
C ASN A 54 12.06 9.30 3.05
N ALA A 55 11.57 8.38 2.24
CA ALA A 55 10.22 7.87 2.35
C ALA A 55 10.19 6.53 3.10
N LEU A 56 9.16 6.34 3.91
CA LEU A 56 8.88 5.11 4.65
C LEU A 56 7.47 4.64 4.32
N VAL A 57 7.35 3.37 3.97
CA VAL A 57 6.05 2.69 3.81
C VAL A 57 5.90 1.67 4.93
N GLU A 58 4.88 1.84 5.73
CA GLU A 58 4.48 0.88 6.75
C GLU A 58 3.28 0.08 6.24
N PHE A 59 3.34 -1.22 6.45
CA PHE A 59 2.27 -2.14 6.13
C PHE A 59 1.88 -2.92 7.36
N ASP A 60 0.61 -2.87 7.69
CA ASP A 60 0.00 -3.69 8.72
C ASP A 60 -1.14 -4.51 8.14
N SER A 61 -1.24 -5.76 8.53
CA SER A 61 -2.26 -6.69 8.05
C SER A 61 -2.62 -7.72 9.09
N ALA A 62 -3.91 -7.81 9.38
CA ALA A 62 -4.53 -8.91 10.08
C ALA A 62 -5.64 -9.52 9.20
N LEU A 63 -5.71 -10.84 9.13
CA LEU A 63 -6.77 -11.53 8.37
C LEU A 63 -8.11 -11.57 9.11
N LEU A 64 -8.12 -11.13 10.35
CA LEU A 64 -9.28 -11.11 11.26
C LEU A 64 -9.37 -9.73 11.91
N GLY A 65 -10.55 -9.33 12.33
CA GLY A 65 -10.76 -8.00 12.92
C GLY A 65 -10.94 -6.90 11.87
N TYR A 66 -11.82 -7.16 10.91
CA TYR A 66 -12.09 -6.23 9.81
C TYR A 66 -12.85 -4.99 10.29
N ILE A 67 -12.14 -3.92 10.62
CA ILE A 67 -12.77 -2.67 11.07
C ILE A 67 -12.82 -1.63 9.95
N GLU A 68 -11.71 -1.31 9.30
CA GLU A 68 -11.64 -0.20 8.36
C GLU A 68 -11.51 -0.61 6.88
N GLY A 69 -11.47 -1.88 6.59
CA GLY A 69 -11.10 -2.38 5.26
C GLY A 69 -9.63 -2.13 4.95
N GLY A 70 -9.26 -2.26 3.69
CA GLY A 70 -7.91 -1.90 3.25
C GLY A 70 -7.85 -0.45 2.80
N GLY A 71 -6.73 0.21 3.02
CA GLY A 71 -6.51 1.60 2.62
C GLY A 71 -5.05 1.99 2.71
N LEU A 72 -4.77 3.22 2.31
CA LEU A 72 -3.46 3.84 2.39
C LEU A 72 -3.61 5.21 3.04
N MET A 73 -2.72 5.51 3.99
CA MET A 73 -2.57 6.84 4.56
C MET A 73 -1.22 7.40 4.12
N ILE A 74 -1.23 8.48 3.35
CA ILE A 74 -0.03 9.22 2.97
C ILE A 74 0.08 10.43 3.89
N ARG A 75 1.23 10.59 4.54
CA ARG A 75 1.52 11.73 5.40
C ARG A 75 2.67 12.54 4.81
N GLY A 76 2.42 13.80 4.54
CA GLY A 76 3.40 14.76 4.04
C GLY A 76 3.48 16.00 4.91
N PRO A 77 4.43 16.92 4.63
CA PRO A 77 4.65 18.10 5.46
C PRO A 77 3.55 19.16 5.35
N LYS A 78 2.63 19.04 4.42
CA LYS A 78 1.56 20.02 4.18
C LYS A 78 0.16 19.47 4.43
N ALA A 79 -0.02 18.16 4.28
CA ALA A 79 -1.32 17.51 4.35
C ALA A 79 -1.14 16.00 4.57
N ALA A 80 -2.20 15.34 5.02
CA ALA A 80 -2.34 13.91 5.00
C ALA A 80 -3.46 13.51 4.03
N MET A 81 -3.29 12.40 3.31
CA MET A 81 -4.31 11.86 2.41
C MET A 81 -4.65 10.44 2.80
N ARG A 82 -5.92 10.18 3.03
CA ARG A 82 -6.46 8.83 3.20
C ARG A 82 -7.04 8.36 1.88
N ILE A 83 -6.66 7.19 1.42
CA ILE A 83 -7.13 6.57 0.18
C ILE A 83 -7.76 5.22 0.53
N TRP A 84 -8.92 4.94 -0.02
CA TRP A 84 -9.62 3.65 0.09
C TRP A 84 -10.27 3.29 -1.25
N ARG A 85 -10.84 2.11 -1.38
CA ARG A 85 -11.46 1.67 -2.65
C ARG A 85 -12.61 2.55 -3.12
N GLY A 86 -13.26 3.28 -2.22
CA GLY A 86 -14.39 4.16 -2.51
C GLY A 86 -14.02 5.62 -2.76
N GLY A 87 -12.73 5.99 -2.71
CA GLY A 87 -12.30 7.38 -2.91
C GLY A 87 -11.08 7.79 -2.12
N TYR A 88 -10.95 9.09 -1.89
CA TYR A 88 -9.92 9.66 -1.01
C TYR A 88 -10.41 10.89 -0.26
N SER A 89 -9.74 11.22 0.83
CA SER A 89 -9.92 12.48 1.57
C SER A 89 -8.55 13.08 1.90
N ILE A 90 -8.45 14.40 1.79
CA ILE A 90 -7.26 15.17 2.13
C ILE A 90 -7.54 15.98 3.38
N TYR A 91 -6.63 15.92 4.33
CA TYR A 91 -6.68 16.63 5.61
C TYR A 91 -5.52 17.60 5.70
N PRO A 92 -5.73 18.82 6.23
CA PRO A 92 -4.65 19.78 6.41
C PRO A 92 -3.66 19.28 7.47
N GLU A 93 -2.39 19.65 7.33
CA GLU A 93 -1.43 19.49 8.42
C GLU A 93 -1.73 20.53 9.50
N LEU A 94 -1.98 20.04 10.70
CA LEU A 94 -2.24 20.88 11.87
C LEU A 94 -0.93 21.09 12.62
N ARG A 95 -0.38 22.31 12.55
CA ARG A 95 0.83 22.69 13.27
C ARG A 95 0.49 23.07 14.70
N GLY A 96 0.87 22.23 15.64
CA GLY A 96 0.82 22.52 17.08
C GLY A 96 0.51 21.28 17.91
N TYR A 97 1.31 21.06 18.95
CA TYR A 97 1.13 19.95 19.90
C TYR A 97 0.19 20.30 21.06
N SER A 98 -0.27 21.55 21.16
CA SER A 98 -0.95 22.06 22.35
C SER A 98 -2.43 21.68 22.46
N GLU A 99 -3.05 21.34 21.36
CA GLU A 99 -4.45 20.88 21.36
C GLU A 99 -4.53 19.62 20.51
N ARG A 100 -5.12 18.56 21.04
CA ARG A 100 -5.54 17.43 20.20
C ARG A 100 -6.62 17.96 19.27
N PRO A 101 -6.37 18.14 17.98
CA PRO A 101 -7.42 18.54 17.09
C PRO A 101 -8.48 17.45 17.13
N GLU A 102 -9.72 17.80 17.29
CA GLU A 102 -10.83 16.98 16.82
C GLU A 102 -10.50 16.54 15.39
N PRO A 103 -10.93 15.35 14.94
CA PRO A 103 -10.69 14.94 13.57
C PRO A 103 -11.09 16.10 12.65
N SER A 104 -10.09 16.75 12.05
CA SER A 104 -10.35 17.89 11.19
C SER A 104 -11.22 17.43 10.03
N ASN A 105 -12.16 18.26 9.62
CA ASN A 105 -12.90 17.99 8.39
C ASN A 105 -11.90 17.97 7.22
N PRO A 106 -12.06 17.06 6.27
CA PRO A 106 -11.23 17.04 5.08
C PRO A 106 -11.39 18.35 4.32
N ILE A 107 -10.28 18.88 3.79
CA ILE A 107 -10.30 20.03 2.87
C ILE A 107 -10.75 19.62 1.48
N GLU A 108 -10.68 18.33 1.17
CA GLU A 108 -11.15 17.72 -0.06
C GLU A 108 -11.59 16.29 0.21
N GLU A 109 -12.73 15.91 -0.34
CA GLU A 109 -13.18 14.51 -0.37
C GLU A 109 -13.71 14.18 -1.75
N VAL A 110 -13.25 13.08 -2.33
CA VAL A 110 -13.69 12.57 -3.62
C VAL A 110 -14.12 11.12 -3.46
N LYS A 111 -15.34 10.84 -3.91
CA LYS A 111 -15.90 9.48 -3.96
C LYS A 111 -15.72 8.89 -5.35
N SER A 112 -15.31 7.64 -5.42
CA SER A 112 -15.23 6.89 -6.66
C SER A 112 -16.62 6.71 -7.27
N LYS A 113 -16.71 6.84 -8.59
CA LYS A 113 -17.95 6.56 -9.35
C LYS A 113 -18.18 5.07 -9.63
N GLY A 114 -17.22 4.23 -9.27
CA GLY A 114 -17.24 2.78 -9.48
C GLY A 114 -15.93 2.13 -9.06
N ASP A 115 -15.79 0.85 -9.33
CA ASP A 115 -14.60 0.07 -8.97
C ASP A 115 -13.46 0.13 -10.02
N GLY A 116 -13.69 0.81 -11.15
CA GLY A 116 -12.69 0.95 -12.22
C GLY A 116 -12.47 -0.32 -13.07
N THR A 117 -13.11 -1.44 -12.77
CA THR A 117 -12.88 -2.72 -13.45
C THR A 117 -13.16 -2.62 -14.95
N LEU A 118 -14.24 -1.96 -15.34
CA LEU A 118 -14.60 -1.81 -16.74
C LEU A 118 -13.57 -0.97 -17.51
N ASP A 119 -13.12 0.12 -16.92
CA ASP A 119 -12.12 1.01 -17.54
C ASP A 119 -10.77 0.32 -17.66
N HIS A 120 -10.38 -0.46 -16.65
CA HIS A 120 -9.17 -1.27 -16.70
C HIS A 120 -9.23 -2.32 -17.81
N MET A 121 -10.35 -3.04 -17.94
CA MET A 121 -10.54 -4.04 -19.01
C MET A 121 -10.55 -3.39 -20.40
N ARG A 122 -11.18 -2.23 -20.56
CA ARG A 122 -11.13 -1.47 -21.83
C ARG A 122 -9.70 -1.09 -22.17
N ASN A 123 -8.96 -0.49 -21.24
CA ASN A 123 -7.55 -0.14 -21.45
C ASN A 123 -6.73 -1.35 -21.88
N PHE A 124 -6.90 -2.51 -21.22
CA PHE A 124 -6.22 -3.73 -21.61
C PHE A 124 -6.54 -4.16 -23.05
N LEU A 125 -7.82 -4.25 -23.42
CA LEU A 125 -8.23 -4.67 -24.76
C LEU A 125 -7.77 -3.69 -25.85
N ASP A 126 -7.82 -2.40 -25.59
CA ASP A 126 -7.37 -1.37 -26.53
C ASP A 126 -5.84 -1.42 -26.72
N CYS A 127 -5.08 -1.70 -25.66
CA CYS A 127 -3.64 -1.92 -25.78
C CYS A 127 -3.28 -3.22 -26.50
N VAL A 128 -4.08 -4.27 -26.36
CA VAL A 128 -3.91 -5.51 -27.17
C VAL A 128 -4.07 -5.21 -28.65
N ARG A 129 -5.02 -4.36 -29.04
CA ARG A 129 -5.29 -4.00 -30.45
C ARG A 129 -4.25 -3.01 -31.00
N SER A 130 -3.96 -1.97 -30.23
CA SER A 130 -3.08 -0.87 -30.66
C SER A 130 -1.59 -1.13 -30.46
N ARG A 131 -1.24 -2.11 -29.61
CA ARG A 131 0.13 -2.37 -29.12
C ARG A 131 0.72 -1.22 -28.30
N ASN A 132 -0.09 -0.29 -27.85
CA ASN A 132 0.32 0.75 -26.92
C ASN A 132 0.59 0.18 -25.52
N LYS A 133 1.37 0.89 -24.73
CA LYS A 133 1.65 0.55 -23.35
C LYS A 133 0.40 0.71 -22.49
N PRO A 134 -0.03 -0.32 -21.74
CA PRO A 134 -1.19 -0.20 -20.84
C PRO A 134 -0.90 0.64 -19.60
N ASN A 135 -1.96 1.16 -18.98
CA ASN A 135 -1.83 1.90 -17.70
C ASN A 135 -1.15 1.06 -16.62
N ALA A 136 -1.53 -0.22 -16.52
CA ALA A 136 -0.88 -1.19 -15.63
C ALA A 136 0.17 -1.99 -16.41
N ALA A 137 1.27 -1.34 -16.79
CA ALA A 137 2.37 -1.98 -17.50
C ALA A 137 3.13 -2.97 -16.60
N ILE A 138 3.85 -3.91 -17.23
CA ILE A 138 4.55 -4.98 -16.51
C ILE A 138 5.57 -4.44 -15.50
N GLU A 139 6.22 -3.32 -15.79
CA GLU A 139 7.22 -2.71 -14.93
C GLU A 139 6.59 -2.23 -13.61
N ILE A 140 5.36 -1.71 -13.66
CA ILE A 140 4.58 -1.30 -12.48
C ILE A 140 4.28 -2.52 -11.62
N GLY A 141 3.80 -3.60 -12.22
CA GLY A 141 3.54 -4.85 -11.52
C GLY A 141 4.80 -5.47 -10.90
N VAL A 142 5.94 -5.40 -11.60
CA VAL A 142 7.24 -5.87 -11.09
C VAL A 142 7.69 -5.02 -9.91
N SER A 143 7.54 -3.70 -9.98
CA SER A 143 7.87 -2.77 -8.89
C SER A 143 7.09 -3.11 -7.61
N ALA A 144 5.77 -3.20 -7.70
CA ALA A 144 4.91 -3.57 -6.57
C ALA A 144 5.23 -4.98 -6.02
N ALA A 145 5.43 -5.96 -6.89
CA ALA A 145 5.80 -7.32 -6.50
C ALA A 145 7.16 -7.36 -5.76
N ARG A 146 8.14 -6.58 -6.23
CA ARG A 146 9.46 -6.47 -5.59
C ARG A 146 9.34 -6.01 -4.13
N ALA A 147 8.54 -4.99 -3.86
CA ALA A 147 8.31 -4.52 -2.48
C ALA A 147 7.70 -5.63 -1.59
N GLY A 148 6.73 -6.36 -2.11
CA GLY A 148 6.14 -7.51 -1.41
C GLY A 148 7.13 -8.65 -1.16
N HIS A 149 8.02 -8.93 -2.13
CA HIS A 149 9.06 -9.95 -1.96
C HIS A 149 10.12 -9.54 -0.95
N VAL A 150 10.53 -8.28 -0.93
CA VAL A 150 11.49 -7.75 0.02
C VAL A 150 10.97 -7.83 1.46
N ALA A 151 9.70 -7.44 1.69
CA ALA A 151 9.04 -7.63 2.99
C ALA A 151 9.01 -9.12 3.40
N ASN A 152 8.77 -10.01 2.45
CA ASN A 152 8.74 -11.45 2.69
C ASN A 152 10.12 -12.04 3.00
N LEU A 153 11.18 -11.53 2.36
CA LEU A 153 12.57 -11.90 2.68
C LEU A 153 12.96 -11.46 4.09
N ALA A 154 12.60 -10.23 4.48
CA ALA A 154 12.79 -9.76 5.85
C ALA A 154 12.06 -10.67 6.86
N LEU A 155 10.79 -10.96 6.60
CA LEU A 155 9.97 -11.81 7.48
C LEU A 155 10.53 -13.23 7.68
N ARG A 156 11.11 -13.84 6.63
CA ARG A 156 11.63 -15.20 6.65
C ARG A 156 13.07 -15.30 7.12
N GLY A 157 13.81 -14.21 7.07
CA GLY A 157 15.20 -14.11 7.53
C GLY A 157 15.30 -13.71 8.99
N SER A 158 16.17 -12.77 9.26
CA SER A 158 16.40 -12.20 10.59
C SER A 158 15.40 -11.11 11.02
N GLY A 159 14.34 -10.90 10.27
CA GLY A 159 13.43 -9.76 10.43
C GLY A 159 13.88 -8.50 9.69
N VAL A 160 15.04 -8.53 9.05
CA VAL A 160 15.65 -7.39 8.32
C VAL A 160 16.12 -7.85 6.94
N TRP A 161 15.93 -6.99 5.95
CA TRP A 161 16.51 -7.09 4.62
C TRP A 161 17.11 -5.74 4.21
N THR A 162 18.26 -5.77 3.54
CA THR A 162 18.91 -4.59 2.94
C THR A 162 19.32 -4.91 1.50
N ALA A 163 19.24 -3.91 0.62
CA ALA A 163 19.70 -4.02 -0.78
C ALA A 163 21.20 -4.10 -0.88
#